data_5b4d37871b49e7ff33d3fa2d849e3c5f
#
_entry.id   5b4d37871b49e7ff33d3fa2d849e3c5f
#
_cell.length_a   1.000
_cell.length_b   1.000
_cell.length_c   1.000
_cell.angle_alpha   90.00
_cell.angle_beta   90.00
_cell.angle_gamma   90.00
#
_symmetry.space_group_name_H-M   'P 1'
#
loop_
_entity.id
_entity.type
_entity.pdbx_description
1 polymer ?
#
loop_
_entity_poly.entity_id
_entity_poly.type
_entity_poly.pdbx_seq_one_letter_code
_entity_poly.pdbx_strand_id
1 'polypeptide(L)'
;MSVRAVGRVLSMALLLIICLPAWAICRLFGGGDFWVRFYLGCVAWLLGLRIKVEGQPVTGKALYASNHISWLDIPAIGGTVPARFIAKSEIAGWSLIGWLAKIGGSVFVRRQKRSEARVQADAVTAALHEGRPLVLFPEAGTGDGVKLTPFRASLFAAANEAGVIVQPVAVDYGTRSAEIAWPDGARFANEVKRMLNRPAPVRVVLHFLDPLDGATMDRKQLAARTHAEISGALGLS
;
A
#
# COMPACT_ATOMS: atom_id res chain seq x y z
N MET A 1 1.68 20.69 17.79
CA MET A 1 0.63 19.67 17.46
C MET A 1 -0.67 20.13 18.08
N SER A 2 -1.80 19.98 17.37
CA SER A 2 -3.14 20.24 17.96
C SER A 2 -3.50 19.15 18.98
N VAL A 3 -4.46 19.44 19.87
CA VAL A 3 -5.01 18.45 20.83
C VAL A 3 -5.49 17.19 20.09
N ARG A 4 -6.11 17.35 18.91
CA ARG A 4 -6.53 16.24 18.06
C ARG A 4 -5.36 15.37 17.61
N ALA A 5 -4.27 15.97 17.16
CA ALA A 5 -3.07 15.23 16.72
C ALA A 5 -2.44 14.45 17.87
N VAL A 6 -2.38 15.05 19.06
CA VAL A 6 -1.92 14.37 20.28
C VAL A 6 -2.82 13.18 20.61
N GLY A 7 -4.15 13.38 20.63
CA GLY A 7 -5.10 12.31 20.88
C GLY A 7 -4.97 11.15 19.88
N ARG A 8 -4.81 11.44 18.57
CA ARG A 8 -4.58 10.43 17.53
C ARG A 8 -3.30 9.63 17.78
N VAL A 9 -2.19 10.31 18.09
CA VAL A 9 -0.90 9.64 18.37
C VAL A 9 -1.02 8.73 19.59
N LEU A 10 -1.61 9.24 20.69
CA LEU A 10 -1.80 8.43 21.91
C LEU A 10 -2.71 7.22 21.66
N SER A 11 -3.80 7.39 20.90
CA SER A 11 -4.69 6.27 20.55
C SER A 11 -3.98 5.23 19.67
N MET A 12 -3.20 5.65 18.68
CA MET A 12 -2.41 4.73 17.86
C MET A 12 -1.34 4.00 18.67
N ALA A 13 -0.68 4.70 19.61
CA ALA A 13 0.29 4.09 20.50
C ALA A 13 -0.35 3.06 21.44
N LEU A 14 -1.48 3.38 22.04
CA LEU A 14 -2.25 2.45 22.89
C LEU A 14 -2.70 1.22 22.12
N LEU A 15 -3.23 1.41 20.90
CA LEU A 15 -3.60 0.30 20.02
C LEU A 15 -2.39 -0.58 19.68
N LEU A 16 -1.22 0.01 19.44
CA LEU A 16 -0.01 -0.76 19.16
C LEU A 16 0.41 -1.61 20.36
N ILE A 17 0.33 -1.05 21.58
CA ILE A 17 0.62 -1.77 22.84
C ILE A 17 -0.29 -2.99 23.00
N ILE A 18 -1.54 -2.92 22.53
CA ILE A 18 -2.50 -4.04 22.59
C ILE A 18 -2.28 -5.03 21.43
N CYS A 19 -2.18 -4.51 20.21
CA CYS A 19 -2.11 -5.34 19.01
C CYS A 19 -0.79 -6.10 18.89
N LEU A 20 0.33 -5.53 19.36
CA LEU A 20 1.64 -6.13 19.20
C LEU A 20 1.85 -7.42 20.00
N PRO A 21 1.50 -7.50 21.30
CA PRO A 21 1.55 -8.77 22.03
C PRO A 21 0.59 -9.81 21.44
N ALA A 22 -0.64 -9.40 21.08
CA ALA A 22 -1.60 -10.31 20.48
C ALA A 22 -1.12 -10.84 19.12
N TRP A 23 -0.51 -9.98 18.29
CA TRP A 23 0.17 -10.41 17.07
C TRP A 23 1.29 -11.41 17.36
N ALA A 24 2.16 -11.13 18.34
CA ALA A 24 3.29 -11.99 18.68
C ALA A 24 2.82 -13.38 19.13
N ILE A 25 1.79 -13.43 19.98
CA ILE A 25 1.19 -14.70 20.42
C ILE A 25 0.60 -15.45 19.23
N CYS A 26 -0.25 -14.80 18.40
CA CYS A 26 -0.84 -15.46 17.24
C CYS A 26 0.22 -15.91 16.22
N ARG A 27 1.33 -15.19 16.10
CA ARG A 27 2.43 -15.53 15.20
C ARG A 27 3.09 -16.86 15.57
N LEU A 28 3.15 -17.23 16.84
CA LEU A 28 3.67 -18.52 17.30
C LEU A 28 2.82 -19.71 16.80
N PHE A 29 1.55 -19.45 16.46
CA PHE A 29 0.60 -20.45 15.94
C PHE A 29 0.33 -20.30 14.43
N GLY A 30 1.23 -19.63 13.70
CA GLY A 30 1.11 -19.43 12.26
C GLY A 30 0.13 -18.31 11.81
N GLY A 31 -0.46 -17.57 12.78
CA GLY A 31 -1.35 -16.45 12.54
C GLY A 31 -0.66 -15.09 12.63
N GLY A 32 -1.44 -14.04 12.91
CA GLY A 32 -0.94 -12.68 13.17
C GLY A 32 -1.41 -11.63 12.15
N ASP A 33 -1.72 -12.03 10.92
CA ASP A 33 -2.13 -11.10 9.85
C ASP A 33 -3.41 -10.32 10.20
N PHE A 34 -4.32 -10.94 10.96
CA PHE A 34 -5.51 -10.26 11.48
C PHE A 34 -5.13 -9.02 12.29
N TRP A 35 -4.14 -9.11 13.19
CA TRP A 35 -3.75 -8.00 14.06
C TRP A 35 -3.07 -6.87 13.31
N VAL A 36 -2.29 -7.19 12.27
CA VAL A 36 -1.70 -6.18 11.36
C VAL A 36 -2.80 -5.42 10.63
N ARG A 37 -3.75 -6.15 10.01
CA ARG A 37 -4.90 -5.56 9.32
C ARG A 37 -5.77 -4.74 10.26
N PHE A 38 -6.10 -5.28 11.42
CA PHE A 38 -6.91 -4.58 12.42
C PHE A 38 -6.25 -3.27 12.87
N TYR A 39 -4.95 -3.31 13.18
CA TYR A 39 -4.19 -2.11 13.55
C TYR A 39 -4.21 -1.06 12.44
N LEU A 40 -3.91 -1.44 11.20
CA LEU A 40 -3.93 -0.53 10.05
C LEU A 40 -5.32 0.05 9.80
N GLY A 41 -6.38 -0.73 9.94
CA GLY A 41 -7.77 -0.28 9.84
C GLY A 41 -8.13 0.75 10.91
N CYS A 42 -7.73 0.50 12.16
CA CYS A 42 -7.90 1.45 13.24
C CYS A 42 -7.08 2.73 13.02
N VAL A 43 -5.85 2.64 12.53
CA VAL A 43 -5.02 3.80 12.15
C VAL A 43 -5.72 4.61 11.06
N ALA A 44 -6.22 3.97 10.00
CA ALA A 44 -6.98 4.64 8.95
C ALA A 44 -8.19 5.41 9.53
N TRP A 45 -8.97 4.76 10.39
CA TRP A 45 -10.14 5.37 11.03
C TRP A 45 -9.77 6.55 11.94
N LEU A 46 -8.72 6.42 12.76
CA LEU A 46 -8.21 7.48 13.65
C LEU A 46 -7.69 8.67 12.84
N LEU A 47 -7.08 8.44 11.67
CA LEU A 47 -6.66 9.50 10.75
C LEU A 47 -7.83 10.15 10.01
N GLY A 48 -9.05 9.64 10.21
CA GLY A 48 -10.28 10.18 9.66
C GLY A 48 -10.65 9.60 8.30
N LEU A 49 -10.01 8.51 7.86
CA LEU A 49 -10.42 7.85 6.62
C LEU A 49 -11.75 7.11 6.83
N ARG A 50 -12.65 7.24 5.87
CA ARG A 50 -13.92 6.52 5.81
C ARG A 50 -13.91 5.73 4.51
N ILE A 51 -13.49 4.48 4.64
CA ILE A 51 -13.19 3.60 3.50
C ILE A 51 -14.48 2.94 3.03
N LYS A 52 -14.74 3.02 1.72
CA LYS A 52 -15.72 2.23 0.97
C LYS A 52 -14.94 1.29 0.06
N VAL A 53 -15.38 0.05 -0.04
CA VAL A 53 -14.81 -0.93 -0.96
C VAL A 53 -15.79 -1.16 -2.10
N GLU A 54 -15.28 -1.12 -3.31
CA GLU A 54 -16.00 -1.47 -4.54
C GLU A 54 -15.25 -2.56 -5.28
N GLY A 55 -15.96 -3.50 -5.87
CA GLY A 55 -15.38 -4.71 -6.45
C GLY A 55 -15.03 -5.77 -5.39
N GLN A 56 -14.36 -6.84 -5.83
CA GLN A 56 -14.02 -7.99 -5.00
C GLN A 56 -12.51 -8.18 -4.95
N PRO A 57 -11.87 -8.09 -3.78
CA PRO A 57 -10.44 -8.38 -3.65
C PRO A 57 -10.14 -9.85 -3.96
N VAL A 58 -9.17 -10.10 -4.83
CA VAL A 58 -8.64 -11.45 -5.07
C VAL A 58 -7.88 -11.92 -3.84
N THR A 59 -8.17 -13.12 -3.38
CA THR A 59 -7.51 -13.75 -2.22
C THR A 59 -6.35 -14.64 -2.66
N GLY A 60 -5.41 -14.91 -1.75
CA GLY A 60 -4.30 -15.80 -2.02
C GLY A 60 -3.13 -15.13 -2.76
N LYS A 61 -2.55 -15.84 -3.73
CA LYS A 61 -1.36 -15.37 -4.49
C LYS A 61 -1.77 -14.31 -5.50
N ALA A 62 -1.63 -13.04 -5.16
CA ALA A 62 -1.96 -11.93 -6.05
C ALA A 62 -1.04 -10.74 -5.84
N LEU A 63 -0.85 -9.94 -6.89
CA LEU A 63 -0.23 -8.63 -6.84
C LEU A 63 -1.33 -7.57 -6.99
N TYR A 64 -1.60 -6.79 -5.95
CA TYR A 64 -2.41 -5.58 -6.06
C TYR A 64 -1.53 -4.44 -6.57
N ALA A 65 -1.80 -3.94 -7.75
CA ALA A 65 -1.09 -2.79 -8.33
C ALA A 65 -1.98 -1.55 -8.20
N SER A 66 -1.51 -0.56 -7.45
CA SER A 66 -2.32 0.60 -7.07
C SER A 66 -1.64 1.92 -7.40
N ASN A 67 -2.43 2.96 -7.70
CA ASN A 67 -1.94 4.33 -7.67
C ASN A 67 -1.48 4.70 -6.26
N HIS A 68 -0.60 5.70 -6.15
CA HIS A 68 -0.01 6.10 -4.87
C HIS A 68 0.10 7.62 -4.77
N ILE A 69 -0.72 8.22 -3.93
CA ILE A 69 -0.72 9.67 -3.73
C ILE A 69 -0.36 10.08 -2.30
N SER A 70 -0.47 9.16 -1.34
CA SER A 70 -0.21 9.48 0.06
C SER A 70 0.24 8.25 0.85
N TRP A 71 0.97 8.47 1.94
CA TRP A 71 1.24 7.39 2.91
C TRP A 71 -0.06 6.82 3.55
N LEU A 72 -1.17 7.55 3.43
CA LEU A 72 -2.50 7.09 3.89
C LEU A 72 -3.04 5.91 3.08
N ASP A 73 -2.53 5.67 1.87
CA ASP A 73 -2.92 4.53 1.02
C ASP A 73 -2.55 3.21 1.71
N ILE A 74 -1.44 3.21 2.49
CA ILE A 74 -0.97 2.04 3.22
C ILE A 74 -1.99 1.56 4.26
N PRO A 75 -2.42 2.39 5.25
CA PRO A 75 -3.44 1.96 6.19
C PRO A 75 -4.83 1.80 5.55
N ALA A 76 -5.13 2.47 4.43
CA ALA A 76 -6.38 2.28 3.71
C ALA A 76 -6.46 0.88 3.09
N ILE A 77 -5.47 0.48 2.30
CA ILE A 77 -5.45 -0.85 1.66
C ILE A 77 -5.18 -1.93 2.72
N GLY A 78 -4.14 -1.77 3.54
CA GLY A 78 -3.73 -2.80 4.52
C GLY A 78 -4.72 -3.02 5.66
N GLY A 79 -5.58 -2.03 5.97
CA GLY A 79 -6.70 -2.20 6.90
C GLY A 79 -7.90 -2.91 6.27
N THR A 80 -7.98 -2.92 4.94
CA THR A 80 -9.09 -3.52 4.20
C THR A 80 -8.81 -4.99 3.84
N VAL A 81 -7.60 -5.26 3.33
CA VAL A 81 -7.20 -6.61 2.88
C VAL A 81 -5.93 -7.09 3.59
N PRO A 82 -5.74 -8.42 3.78
CA PRO A 82 -4.57 -8.97 4.44
C PRO A 82 -3.36 -8.98 3.49
N ALA A 83 -2.94 -7.79 3.02
CA ALA A 83 -1.86 -7.65 2.07
C ALA A 83 -0.56 -7.15 2.71
N ARG A 84 0.57 -7.53 2.11
CA ARG A 84 1.91 -7.02 2.42
C ARG A 84 2.30 -5.96 1.41
N PHE A 85 3.29 -5.15 1.69
CA PHE A 85 3.68 -4.04 0.82
C PHE A 85 5.09 -4.22 0.28
N ILE A 86 5.28 -3.84 -0.98
CA ILE A 86 6.62 -3.68 -1.57
C ILE A 86 7.08 -2.25 -1.27
N ALA A 87 8.06 -2.13 -0.39
CA ALA A 87 8.55 -0.85 0.12
C ALA A 87 9.96 -0.53 -0.37
N LYS A 88 10.34 0.76 -0.38
CA LYS A 88 11.72 1.18 -0.65
C LYS A 88 12.63 0.73 0.50
N SER A 89 13.84 0.25 0.18
CA SER A 89 14.82 -0.23 1.18
C SER A 89 15.21 0.82 2.23
N GLU A 90 15.17 2.10 1.86
CA GLU A 90 15.48 3.21 2.78
C GLU A 90 14.51 3.25 3.96
N ILE A 91 13.25 2.84 3.75
CA ILE A 91 12.22 2.78 4.81
C ILE A 91 12.60 1.74 5.87
N ALA A 92 13.32 0.67 5.50
CA ALA A 92 13.77 -0.34 6.46
C ALA A 92 14.69 0.23 7.57
N GLY A 93 15.37 1.35 7.28
CA GLY A 93 16.22 2.08 8.22
C GLY A 93 15.46 3.08 9.12
N TRP A 94 14.17 3.33 8.87
CA TRP A 94 13.37 4.20 9.73
C TRP A 94 12.98 3.45 11.00
N SER A 95 13.32 3.99 12.16
CA SER A 95 13.25 3.27 13.44
C SER A 95 11.91 2.56 13.67
N LEU A 96 10.84 3.29 13.95
CA LEU A 96 9.53 2.72 14.25
C LEU A 96 8.83 2.20 12.99
N ILE A 97 8.80 3.00 11.91
CA ILE A 97 8.04 2.66 10.71
C ILE A 97 8.68 1.48 9.96
N GLY A 98 10.02 1.46 9.84
CA GLY A 98 10.73 0.35 9.23
C GLY A 98 10.56 -0.95 10.01
N TRP A 99 10.55 -0.85 11.34
CA TRP A 99 10.29 -2.00 12.21
C TRP A 99 8.85 -2.52 12.05
N LEU A 100 7.84 -1.65 12.06
CA LEU A 100 6.44 -2.03 11.83
C LEU A 100 6.23 -2.62 10.43
N ALA A 101 6.88 -2.06 9.40
CA ALA A 101 6.83 -2.60 8.05
C ALA A 101 7.41 -4.02 7.97
N LYS A 102 8.51 -4.29 8.69
CA LYS A 102 9.08 -5.65 8.81
C LYS A 102 8.11 -6.61 9.49
N ILE A 103 7.48 -6.20 10.60
CA ILE A 103 6.44 -6.99 11.29
C ILE A 103 5.27 -7.31 10.35
N GLY A 104 4.83 -6.32 9.56
CA GLY A 104 3.78 -6.49 8.54
C GLY A 104 4.19 -7.36 7.35
N GLY A 105 5.43 -7.84 7.30
CA GLY A 105 5.93 -8.69 6.23
C GLY A 105 6.22 -7.95 4.92
N SER A 106 6.51 -6.64 4.98
CA SER A 106 6.86 -5.86 3.79
C SER A 106 8.14 -6.37 3.13
N VAL A 107 8.15 -6.40 1.81
CA VAL A 107 9.32 -6.75 0.99
C VAL A 107 10.06 -5.47 0.63
N PHE A 108 11.32 -5.36 1.04
CA PHE A 108 12.11 -4.14 0.79
C PHE A 108 12.94 -4.28 -0.47
N VAL A 109 12.82 -3.31 -1.38
CA VAL A 109 13.51 -3.30 -2.69
C VAL A 109 14.32 -2.01 -2.89
N ARG A 110 15.54 -2.13 -3.45
CA ARG A 110 16.40 -1.01 -3.86
C ARG A 110 16.13 -0.66 -5.31
N ARG A 111 15.34 0.35 -5.59
CA ARG A 111 14.91 0.70 -6.95
C ARG A 111 16.01 1.34 -7.82
N GLN A 112 17.17 1.67 -7.28
CA GLN A 112 18.22 2.45 -7.97
C GLN A 112 19.38 1.62 -8.52
N LYS A 113 19.61 0.39 -8.04
CA LYS A 113 20.73 -0.43 -8.49
C LYS A 113 20.28 -1.50 -9.50
N ARG A 114 20.59 -1.26 -10.77
CA ARG A 114 20.26 -2.17 -11.87
C ARG A 114 20.90 -3.57 -11.70
N SER A 115 22.08 -3.62 -11.07
CA SER A 115 22.77 -4.88 -10.74
C SER A 115 22.06 -5.74 -9.70
N GLU A 116 21.23 -5.15 -8.85
CA GLU A 116 20.46 -5.85 -7.81
C GLU A 116 19.00 -6.14 -8.26
N ALA A 117 18.62 -5.71 -9.47
CA ALA A 117 17.24 -5.80 -9.94
C ALA A 117 16.73 -7.25 -9.99
N ARG A 118 17.59 -8.20 -10.34
CA ARG A 118 17.23 -9.63 -10.38
C ARG A 118 16.98 -10.18 -8.96
N VAL A 119 17.90 -9.93 -8.03
CA VAL A 119 17.76 -10.38 -6.62
C VAL A 119 16.49 -9.82 -5.99
N GLN A 120 16.11 -8.60 -6.36
CA GLN A 120 14.90 -7.96 -5.87
C GLN A 120 13.64 -8.57 -6.49
N ALA A 121 13.68 -8.86 -7.80
CA ALA A 121 12.58 -9.55 -8.47
C ALA A 121 12.39 -10.95 -7.85
N ASP A 122 13.47 -11.69 -7.64
CA ASP A 122 13.44 -13.01 -6.99
C ASP A 122 12.83 -12.95 -5.58
N ALA A 123 13.18 -11.93 -4.78
CA ALA A 123 12.60 -11.74 -3.45
C ALA A 123 11.09 -11.43 -3.49
N VAL A 124 10.64 -10.64 -4.46
CA VAL A 124 9.21 -10.34 -4.66
C VAL A 124 8.48 -11.60 -5.16
N THR A 125 9.07 -12.32 -6.11
CA THR A 125 8.55 -13.59 -6.64
C THR A 125 8.38 -14.62 -5.52
N ALA A 126 9.41 -14.81 -4.69
CA ALA A 126 9.33 -15.70 -3.53
C ALA A 126 8.20 -15.30 -2.57
N ALA A 127 8.09 -14.00 -2.28
CA ALA A 127 7.03 -13.50 -1.41
C ALA A 127 5.62 -13.68 -2.01
N LEU A 128 5.45 -13.58 -3.33
CA LEU A 128 4.18 -13.87 -4.01
C LEU A 128 3.76 -15.34 -3.83
N HIS A 129 4.74 -16.25 -3.81
CA HIS A 129 4.46 -17.69 -3.61
C HIS A 129 4.06 -18.07 -2.17
N GLU A 130 4.27 -17.19 -1.19
CA GLU A 130 3.87 -17.43 0.21
C GLU A 130 2.34 -17.40 0.45
N GLY A 131 1.55 -17.11 -0.58
CA GLY A 131 0.09 -17.22 -0.52
C GLY A 131 -0.66 -16.01 0.05
N ARG A 132 0.04 -14.89 0.31
CA ARG A 132 -0.57 -13.61 0.70
C ARG A 132 -0.38 -12.56 -0.39
N PRO A 133 -1.39 -11.73 -0.67
CA PRO A 133 -1.25 -10.66 -1.66
C PRO A 133 -0.13 -9.69 -1.30
N LEU A 134 0.55 -9.17 -2.33
CA LEU A 134 1.48 -8.04 -2.22
C LEU A 134 0.86 -6.80 -2.85
N VAL A 135 1.08 -5.64 -2.23
CA VAL A 135 0.72 -4.34 -2.81
C VAL A 135 1.96 -3.72 -3.44
N LEU A 136 1.83 -3.34 -4.70
CA LEU A 136 2.81 -2.62 -5.49
C LEU A 136 2.27 -1.23 -5.84
N PHE A 137 3.09 -0.21 -5.67
CA PHE A 137 2.85 1.13 -6.21
C PHE A 137 3.76 1.37 -7.42
N PRO A 138 3.26 1.12 -8.66
CA PRO A 138 4.11 1.07 -9.84
C PRO A 138 4.55 2.44 -10.37
N GLU A 139 4.00 3.52 -9.85
CA GLU A 139 4.46 4.90 -10.08
C GLU A 139 5.87 5.14 -9.52
N ALA A 140 6.27 4.33 -8.51
CA ALA A 140 7.56 4.42 -7.84
C ALA A 140 7.80 5.71 -7.01
N GLY A 141 6.80 6.53 -6.85
CA GLY A 141 6.73 7.74 -6.02
C GLY A 141 5.28 8.01 -5.66
N THR A 142 5.02 9.08 -4.94
CA THR A 142 3.66 9.58 -4.70
C THR A 142 3.29 10.58 -5.79
N GLY A 143 2.10 10.43 -6.38
CA GLY A 143 1.54 11.35 -7.37
C GLY A 143 0.98 12.64 -6.73
N ASP A 144 0.58 13.58 -7.57
CA ASP A 144 -0.02 14.85 -7.16
C ASP A 144 -1.53 14.76 -6.86
N GLY A 145 -2.12 13.58 -7.07
CA GLY A 145 -3.55 13.35 -6.90
C GLY A 145 -4.45 13.96 -7.99
N VAL A 146 -3.83 14.51 -9.05
CA VAL A 146 -4.55 15.13 -10.18
C VAL A 146 -4.38 14.30 -11.45
N LYS A 147 -3.21 13.71 -11.63
CA LYS A 147 -2.89 12.85 -12.77
C LYS A 147 -2.23 11.56 -12.30
N LEU A 148 -2.41 10.50 -13.07
CA LEU A 148 -1.73 9.24 -12.86
C LEU A 148 -0.40 9.23 -13.63
N THR A 149 0.71 8.98 -12.93
CA THR A 149 2.03 8.91 -13.58
C THR A 149 2.20 7.54 -14.27
N PRO A 150 3.05 7.44 -15.32
CA PRO A 150 3.25 6.18 -16.03
C PRO A 150 3.75 5.06 -15.11
N PHE A 151 3.17 3.88 -15.25
CA PHE A 151 3.56 2.70 -14.48
C PHE A 151 4.83 2.07 -15.02
N ARG A 152 5.78 1.77 -14.14
CA ARG A 152 7.06 1.15 -14.51
C ARG A 152 6.88 -0.35 -14.77
N ALA A 153 6.94 -0.76 -16.03
CA ALA A 153 6.76 -2.15 -16.44
C ALA A 153 7.73 -3.13 -15.74
N SER A 154 8.96 -2.69 -15.41
CA SER A 154 9.93 -3.52 -14.69
C SER A 154 9.45 -3.98 -13.31
N LEU A 155 8.52 -3.29 -12.69
CA LEU A 155 7.97 -3.65 -11.38
C LEU A 155 6.94 -4.79 -11.46
N PHE A 156 6.43 -5.09 -12.66
CA PHE A 156 5.51 -6.20 -12.89
C PHE A 156 6.23 -7.51 -13.25
N ALA A 157 7.57 -7.48 -13.42
CA ALA A 157 8.35 -8.66 -13.80
C ALA A 157 8.13 -9.84 -12.86
N ALA A 158 8.15 -9.60 -11.54
CA ALA A 158 7.95 -10.66 -10.55
C ALA A 158 6.55 -11.31 -10.63
N ALA A 159 5.51 -10.54 -10.97
CA ALA A 159 4.16 -11.08 -11.13
C ALA A 159 4.05 -11.95 -12.37
N ASN A 160 4.67 -11.52 -13.47
CA ASN A 160 4.76 -12.29 -14.71
C ASN A 160 5.58 -13.59 -14.51
N GLU A 161 6.75 -13.51 -13.87
CA GLU A 161 7.60 -14.68 -13.57
C GLU A 161 6.90 -15.67 -12.62
N ALA A 162 6.16 -15.17 -11.63
CA ALA A 162 5.40 -16.01 -10.68
C ALA A 162 4.09 -16.55 -11.27
N GLY A 163 3.63 -16.05 -12.42
CA GLY A 163 2.35 -16.42 -13.02
C GLY A 163 1.14 -16.11 -12.13
N VAL A 164 1.22 -15.05 -11.33
CA VAL A 164 0.14 -14.70 -10.38
C VAL A 164 -0.83 -13.66 -10.96
N ILE A 165 -2.02 -13.63 -10.42
CA ILE A 165 -3.01 -12.61 -10.74
C ILE A 165 -2.49 -11.22 -10.37
N VAL A 166 -2.66 -10.26 -11.26
CA VAL A 166 -2.45 -8.83 -11.00
C VAL A 166 -3.82 -8.17 -10.92
N GLN A 167 -4.17 -7.64 -9.75
CA GLN A 167 -5.42 -6.90 -9.61
C GLN A 167 -5.14 -5.40 -9.52
N PRO A 168 -5.66 -4.59 -10.47
CA PRO A 168 -5.61 -3.15 -10.37
C PRO A 168 -6.47 -2.67 -9.19
N VAL A 169 -5.94 -1.74 -8.39
CA VAL A 169 -6.65 -1.15 -7.26
C VAL A 169 -6.57 0.36 -7.37
N ALA A 170 -7.70 1.02 -7.60
CA ALA A 170 -7.74 2.48 -7.59
C ALA A 170 -8.07 2.98 -6.19
N VAL A 171 -7.18 3.81 -5.64
CA VAL A 171 -7.40 4.55 -4.39
C VAL A 171 -7.92 5.94 -4.76
N ASP A 172 -9.20 6.16 -4.50
CA ASP A 172 -9.90 7.39 -4.87
C ASP A 172 -10.27 8.20 -3.61
N TYR A 173 -9.72 9.40 -3.50
CA TYR A 173 -10.09 10.38 -2.47
C TYR A 173 -11.08 11.44 -2.98
N GLY A 174 -11.61 11.26 -4.21
CA GLY A 174 -12.52 12.16 -4.87
C GLY A 174 -11.92 13.55 -5.05
N THR A 175 -12.72 14.57 -4.82
CA THR A 175 -12.30 15.98 -4.95
C THR A 175 -11.19 16.39 -3.95
N ARG A 176 -10.83 15.51 -3.03
CA ARG A 176 -9.77 15.76 -2.04
C ARG A 176 -8.42 15.14 -2.38
N SER A 177 -8.29 14.50 -3.54
CA SER A 177 -7.05 13.83 -3.96
C SER A 177 -5.84 14.76 -3.89
N ALA A 178 -5.94 15.98 -4.45
CA ALA A 178 -4.86 16.96 -4.40
C ALA A 178 -4.55 17.47 -2.96
N GLU A 179 -5.56 17.57 -2.08
CA GLU A 179 -5.36 17.93 -0.66
C GLU A 179 -4.63 16.82 0.10
N ILE A 180 -4.89 15.56 -0.25
CA ILE A 180 -4.34 14.38 0.43
C ILE A 180 -2.95 14.03 -0.10
N ALA A 181 -2.66 14.36 -1.36
CA ALA A 181 -1.41 14.05 -2.01
C ALA A 181 -0.19 14.47 -1.17
N TRP A 182 0.85 13.64 -1.23
CA TRP A 182 2.15 13.93 -0.63
C TRP A 182 3.05 14.57 -1.69
N PRO A 183 3.26 15.90 -1.64
CA PRO A 183 4.04 16.60 -2.66
C PRO A 183 5.49 16.10 -2.73
N ASP A 184 6.03 16.00 -3.95
CA ASP A 184 7.44 15.66 -4.16
C ASP A 184 8.37 16.58 -3.37
N GLY A 185 9.39 15.99 -2.74
CA GLY A 185 10.37 16.72 -1.92
C GLY A 185 9.89 17.07 -0.50
N ALA A 186 8.62 16.89 -0.17
CA ALA A 186 8.14 17.13 1.19
C ALA A 186 8.69 16.08 2.17
N ARG A 187 9.13 16.56 3.34
CA ARG A 187 9.63 15.66 4.39
C ARG A 187 8.47 14.85 4.98
N PHE A 188 8.66 13.54 5.10
CA PHE A 188 7.66 12.63 5.67
C PHE A 188 7.09 13.11 7.01
N ALA A 189 7.93 13.60 7.92
CA ALA A 189 7.48 14.11 9.22
C ALA A 189 6.50 15.28 9.11
N ASN A 190 6.65 16.15 8.10
CA ASN A 190 5.73 17.26 7.86
C ASN A 190 4.39 16.74 7.36
N GLU A 191 4.39 15.75 6.47
CA GLU A 191 3.19 15.14 5.95
C GLU A 191 2.41 14.38 7.03
N VAL A 192 3.10 13.62 7.87
CA VAL A 192 2.49 12.98 9.04
C VAL A 192 1.85 14.04 9.96
N LYS A 193 2.57 15.13 10.26
CA LYS A 193 2.05 16.23 11.07
C LYS A 193 0.82 16.88 10.42
N ARG A 194 0.84 17.09 9.11
CA ARG A 194 -0.29 17.65 8.32
C ARG A 194 -1.53 16.77 8.46
N MET A 195 -1.40 15.48 8.21
CA MET A 195 -2.51 14.53 8.28
C MET A 195 -3.03 14.34 9.71
N LEU A 196 -2.15 14.29 10.70
CA LEU A 196 -2.54 14.20 12.13
C LEU A 196 -3.37 15.41 12.59
N ASN A 197 -3.09 16.61 12.10
CA ASN A 197 -3.82 17.83 12.46
C ASN A 197 -5.11 18.03 11.67
N ARG A 198 -5.34 17.27 10.63
CA ARG A 198 -6.48 17.42 9.73
C ARG A 198 -7.83 17.28 10.46
N PRO A 199 -8.76 18.27 10.32
CA PRO A 199 -9.98 18.30 11.13
C PRO A 199 -11.08 17.37 10.63
N ALA A 200 -11.28 17.26 9.35
CA ALA A 200 -12.43 16.60 8.74
C ALA A 200 -12.14 15.15 8.31
N PRO A 201 -13.13 14.25 8.32
CA PRO A 201 -12.98 12.93 7.70
C PRO A 201 -12.79 13.04 6.18
N VAL A 202 -12.15 12.03 5.60
CA VAL A 202 -12.00 11.85 4.14
C VAL A 202 -12.68 10.55 3.76
N ARG A 203 -13.55 10.63 2.76
CA ARG A 203 -14.04 9.42 2.09
C ARG A 203 -12.93 8.90 1.19
N VAL A 204 -12.74 7.60 1.21
CA VAL A 204 -11.80 6.89 0.35
C VAL A 204 -12.57 5.74 -0.27
N VAL A 205 -12.57 5.64 -1.58
CA VAL A 205 -13.09 4.47 -2.27
C VAL A 205 -11.90 3.64 -2.76
N LEU A 206 -11.88 2.38 -2.37
CA LEU A 206 -10.94 1.39 -2.88
C LEU A 206 -11.67 0.58 -3.95
N HIS A 207 -11.35 0.83 -5.23
CA HIS A 207 -11.91 0.07 -6.34
C HIS A 207 -10.99 -1.10 -6.65
N PHE A 208 -11.44 -2.31 -6.32
CA PHE A 208 -10.79 -3.56 -6.76
C PHE A 208 -11.33 -3.90 -8.14
N LEU A 209 -10.55 -3.59 -9.16
CA LEU A 209 -10.94 -3.74 -10.57
C LEU A 209 -10.75 -5.18 -11.05
N ASP A 210 -11.12 -5.46 -12.30
CA ASP A 210 -11.04 -6.80 -12.85
C ASP A 210 -9.61 -7.34 -12.84
N PRO A 211 -9.39 -8.56 -12.35
CA PRO A 211 -8.07 -9.14 -12.26
C PRO A 211 -7.50 -9.46 -13.64
N LEU A 212 -6.19 -9.24 -13.80
CA LEU A 212 -5.41 -9.53 -15.00
C LEU A 212 -4.57 -10.78 -14.77
N ASP A 213 -4.46 -11.62 -15.77
CA ASP A 213 -3.66 -12.86 -15.70
C ASP A 213 -2.17 -12.57 -15.98
N GLY A 214 -1.36 -12.67 -14.91
CA GLY A 214 0.09 -12.45 -15.01
C GLY A 214 0.84 -13.56 -15.75
N ALA A 215 0.22 -14.75 -15.93
CA ALA A 215 0.86 -15.83 -16.70
C ALA A 215 0.75 -15.61 -18.20
N THR A 216 -0.32 -14.99 -18.67
CA THR A 216 -0.57 -14.81 -20.12
C THR A 216 -0.16 -13.44 -20.66
N MET A 217 0.03 -12.44 -19.78
CA MET A 217 0.38 -11.07 -20.15
C MET A 217 1.84 -10.78 -19.81
N ASP A 218 2.57 -10.15 -20.72
CA ASP A 218 3.91 -9.67 -20.41
C ASP A 218 3.89 -8.44 -19.47
N ARG A 219 5.03 -8.13 -18.87
CA ARG A 219 5.15 -7.02 -17.92
C ARG A 219 4.78 -5.63 -18.46
N LYS A 220 4.90 -5.41 -19.80
CA LYS A 220 4.53 -4.13 -20.43
C LYS A 220 3.02 -4.06 -20.61
N GLN A 221 2.41 -5.16 -21.02
CA GLN A 221 0.96 -5.31 -21.13
C GLN A 221 0.30 -5.15 -19.75
N LEU A 222 0.83 -5.83 -18.72
CA LEU A 222 0.35 -5.68 -17.34
C LEU A 222 0.41 -4.22 -16.86
N ALA A 223 1.53 -3.53 -17.08
CA ALA A 223 1.69 -2.14 -16.67
C ALA A 223 0.72 -1.21 -17.41
N ALA A 224 0.60 -1.36 -18.73
CA ALA A 224 -0.27 -0.52 -19.55
C ALA A 224 -1.75 -0.76 -19.23
N ARG A 225 -2.16 -2.03 -19.09
CA ARG A 225 -3.55 -2.37 -18.79
C ARG A 225 -3.94 -1.92 -17.39
N THR A 226 -3.11 -2.19 -16.39
CA THR A 226 -3.33 -1.73 -15.00
C THR A 226 -3.46 -0.21 -14.93
N HIS A 227 -2.59 0.53 -15.63
CA HIS A 227 -2.65 1.98 -15.70
C HIS A 227 -3.97 2.45 -16.32
N ALA A 228 -4.38 1.87 -17.44
CA ALA A 228 -5.62 2.23 -18.13
C ALA A 228 -6.86 1.98 -17.27
N GLU A 229 -6.93 0.82 -16.61
CA GLU A 229 -8.06 0.47 -15.73
C GLU A 229 -8.16 1.43 -14.53
N ILE A 230 -7.03 1.75 -13.87
CA ILE A 230 -7.02 2.68 -12.75
C ILE A 230 -7.35 4.10 -13.22
N SER A 231 -6.79 4.54 -14.37
CA SER A 231 -7.09 5.85 -14.96
C SER A 231 -8.58 6.00 -15.24
N GLY A 232 -9.19 4.98 -15.86
CA GLY A 232 -10.63 4.94 -16.10
C GLY A 232 -11.48 5.00 -14.83
N ALA A 233 -11.12 4.22 -13.81
CA ALA A 233 -11.83 4.22 -12.52
C ALA A 233 -11.75 5.56 -11.79
N LEU A 234 -10.63 6.29 -11.95
CA LEU A 234 -10.43 7.62 -11.35
C LEU A 234 -10.97 8.77 -12.22
N GLY A 235 -11.48 8.49 -13.43
CA GLY A 235 -11.91 9.52 -14.38
C GLY A 235 -10.75 10.40 -14.88
N LEU A 236 -9.52 9.86 -14.90
CA LEU A 236 -8.33 10.54 -15.39
C LEU A 236 -8.08 10.10 -16.83
N SER A 237 -8.21 11.00 -17.76
CA SER A 237 -7.94 10.80 -19.20
C SER A 237 -6.53 11.23 -19.57
#